data_ce57cc791269586323fa65f6a426028d
#
_entry.id   ce57cc791269586323fa65f6a426028d
#
_cell.length_a   1.000
_cell.length_b   1.000
_cell.length_c   1.000
_cell.angle_alpha   90.00
_cell.angle_beta   90.00
_cell.angle_gamma   90.00
#
_symmetry.space_group_name_H-M   'P 1'
#
loop_
_entity.id
_entity.type
_entity.pdbx_description
1 polymer ?
#
loop_
_entity_poly.entity_id
_entity_poly.type
_entity_poly.pdbx_seq_one_letter_code
_entity_poly.pdbx_strand_id
1 'polypeptide(L)'
;NLRKAMKKLDLLVVVDPYPSATAAMAAMVRQDGVYLLPAATQMECAGSATASNRSIQWREKVIDPMFDSRADHMILYQLAEKFGFAKEFTAKIKVVKGKGGLPEPDMEDTLREINRGTWTIGYTGQSPERLQAHMRNMHVFNVKTLRAKGGKDAKTGYVLDGDYFGLPWPCFGTPELKHPGSPNLYDTSKHMMDGGGNFRANFGVEKDGVNLLAENGSHSKGAELTTGYPELDHVLLKK
;
A
#
# COMPACT_ATOMS: atom_id res chain seq x y z
N ASN A 1 -21.61 9.92 15.78
CA ASN A 1 -21.26 10.76 14.63
C ASN A 1 -21.34 10.00 13.29
N LEU A 2 -20.80 8.75 13.17
CA LEU A 2 -20.83 7.96 11.93
C LEU A 2 -22.25 7.76 11.37
N ARG A 3 -23.22 7.39 12.20
CA ARG A 3 -24.62 7.24 11.77
C ARG A 3 -25.19 8.50 11.12
N LYS A 4 -24.88 9.68 11.70
CA LYS A 4 -25.31 10.97 11.13
C LYS A 4 -24.60 11.28 9.80
N ALA A 5 -23.32 10.93 9.69
CA ALA A 5 -22.56 11.10 8.46
C ALA A 5 -23.09 10.19 7.34
N MET A 6 -23.30 8.91 7.63
CA MET A 6 -23.84 7.94 6.66
C MET A 6 -25.19 8.37 6.07
N LYS A 7 -26.05 9.01 6.86
CA LYS A 7 -27.34 9.54 6.37
C LYS A 7 -27.20 10.67 5.34
N LYS A 8 -26.05 11.36 5.33
CA LYS A 8 -25.82 12.53 4.45
C LYS A 8 -25.13 12.16 3.14
N LEU A 9 -24.72 10.91 2.98
CA LEU A 9 -24.08 10.46 1.73
C LEU A 9 -25.15 10.21 0.67
N ASP A 10 -24.93 10.70 -0.53
CA ASP A 10 -25.80 10.40 -1.68
C ASP A 10 -25.68 8.92 -2.06
N LEU A 11 -24.47 8.38 -2.01
CA LEU A 11 -24.19 6.99 -2.31
C LEU A 11 -23.24 6.40 -1.25
N LEU A 12 -23.47 5.16 -0.83
CA LEU A 12 -22.54 4.40 -0.02
C LEU A 12 -22.35 3.01 -0.63
N VAL A 13 -21.11 2.71 -0.94
CA VAL A 13 -20.67 1.38 -1.39
C VAL A 13 -19.70 0.81 -0.37
N VAL A 14 -19.94 -0.41 0.06
CA VAL A 14 -19.05 -1.16 0.97
C VAL A 14 -18.50 -2.35 0.18
N VAL A 15 -17.18 -2.44 0.12
CA VAL A 15 -16.46 -3.57 -0.50
C VAL A 15 -15.89 -4.40 0.64
N ASP A 16 -16.44 -5.57 0.86
CA ASP A 16 -16.08 -6.40 2.02
C ASP A 16 -16.42 -7.88 1.74
N PRO A 17 -15.63 -8.85 2.20
CA PRO A 17 -15.97 -10.27 2.11
C PRO A 17 -17.23 -10.64 2.88
N TYR A 18 -17.60 -9.85 3.88
CA TYR A 18 -18.77 -10.06 4.74
C TYR A 18 -19.63 -8.81 4.86
N PRO A 19 -20.92 -8.96 5.18
CA PRO A 19 -21.76 -7.84 5.61
C PRO A 19 -21.20 -7.26 6.92
N SER A 20 -20.25 -6.36 6.80
CA SER A 20 -19.54 -5.77 7.94
C SER A 20 -20.48 -4.91 8.82
N ALA A 21 -20.01 -4.58 10.02
CA ALA A 21 -20.74 -3.65 10.90
C ALA A 21 -21.03 -2.30 10.22
N THR A 22 -20.16 -1.85 9.32
CA THR A 22 -20.36 -0.64 8.52
C THR A 22 -21.56 -0.80 7.58
N ALA A 23 -21.63 -1.90 6.83
CA ALA A 23 -22.74 -2.18 5.92
C ALA A 23 -24.06 -2.35 6.67
N ALA A 24 -24.06 -3.12 7.77
CA ALA A 24 -25.23 -3.33 8.61
C ALA A 24 -25.75 -2.00 9.20
N MET A 25 -24.85 -1.18 9.75
CA MET A 25 -25.22 0.13 10.29
C MET A 25 -25.77 1.07 9.20
N ALA A 26 -25.16 1.05 8.03
CA ALA A 26 -25.61 1.86 6.89
C ALA A 26 -27.01 1.44 6.44
N ALA A 27 -27.28 0.16 6.30
CA ALA A 27 -28.59 -0.38 5.93
C ALA A 27 -29.69 0.01 6.94
N MET A 28 -29.34 0.09 8.24
CA MET A 28 -30.28 0.51 9.29
C MET A 28 -30.62 2.00 9.31
N VAL A 29 -29.74 2.85 8.78
CA VAL A 29 -29.90 4.32 8.94
C VAL A 29 -30.11 5.08 7.64
N ARG A 30 -29.86 4.45 6.49
CA ARG A 30 -30.03 5.07 5.17
C ARG A 30 -31.36 4.66 4.55
N GLN A 31 -32.08 5.61 3.98
CA GLN A 31 -33.32 5.32 3.24
C GLN A 31 -33.00 4.70 1.88
N ASP A 32 -31.93 5.19 1.23
CA ASP A 32 -31.49 4.72 -0.10
C ASP A 32 -30.63 3.45 -0.04
N GLY A 33 -30.50 2.86 1.17
CA GLY A 33 -29.76 1.63 1.37
C GLY A 33 -28.24 1.76 1.26
N VAL A 34 -27.59 0.64 1.01
CA VAL A 34 -26.14 0.50 0.82
C VAL A 34 -25.86 -0.56 -0.24
N TYR A 35 -24.92 -0.30 -1.12
CA TYR A 35 -24.42 -1.32 -2.02
C TYR A 35 -23.29 -2.09 -1.34
N LEU A 36 -23.45 -3.41 -1.24
CA LEU A 36 -22.41 -4.30 -0.76
C LEU A 36 -21.84 -5.07 -1.95
N LEU A 37 -20.57 -4.83 -2.25
CA LEU A 37 -19.84 -5.56 -3.28
C LEU A 37 -19.00 -6.64 -2.59
N PRO A 38 -19.21 -7.92 -2.89
CA PRO A 38 -18.49 -9.01 -2.24
C PRO A 38 -17.03 -9.03 -2.69
N ALA A 39 -16.13 -8.75 -1.77
CA ALA A 39 -14.69 -8.81 -1.99
C ALA A 39 -14.15 -10.22 -1.78
N ALA A 40 -13.09 -10.56 -2.49
CA ALA A 40 -12.32 -11.77 -2.25
C ALA A 40 -11.48 -11.63 -0.98
N THR A 41 -11.27 -12.75 -0.29
CA THR A 41 -10.37 -12.81 0.86
C THR A 41 -8.91 -12.88 0.42
N GLN A 42 -8.00 -12.75 1.37
CA GLN A 42 -6.55 -12.84 1.12
C GLN A 42 -6.08 -14.21 0.58
N MET A 43 -6.89 -15.25 0.73
CA MET A 43 -6.59 -16.59 0.18
C MET A 43 -7.02 -16.74 -1.27
N GLU A 44 -7.88 -15.83 -1.74
CA GLU A 44 -8.54 -15.88 -3.03
C GLU A 44 -7.92 -14.91 -4.05
N CYS A 45 -6.89 -14.18 -3.66
CA CYS A 45 -6.14 -13.27 -4.55
C CYS A 45 -4.64 -13.30 -4.25
N ALA A 46 -3.83 -13.03 -5.28
CA ALA A 46 -2.40 -12.83 -5.13
C ALA A 46 -2.08 -11.35 -4.92
N GLY A 47 -0.90 -11.07 -4.39
CA GLY A 47 -0.40 -9.71 -4.27
C GLY A 47 0.58 -9.51 -3.12
N SER A 48 1.10 -8.30 -3.01
CA SER A 48 1.99 -7.92 -1.92
C SER A 48 1.22 -7.30 -0.76
N ALA A 49 1.72 -7.53 0.44
CA ALA A 49 1.18 -6.91 1.65
C ALA A 49 2.32 -6.47 2.58
N THR A 50 2.20 -5.28 3.15
CA THR A 50 3.15 -4.78 4.14
C THR A 50 2.72 -5.22 5.52
N ALA A 51 3.61 -5.90 6.24
CA ALA A 51 3.37 -6.30 7.62
C ALA A 51 3.70 -5.16 8.60
N SER A 52 3.24 -5.28 9.84
CA SER A 52 3.44 -4.27 10.89
C SER A 52 4.92 -4.02 11.22
N ASN A 53 5.78 -4.98 10.98
CA ASN A 53 7.24 -4.84 11.12
C ASN A 53 7.90 -4.17 9.91
N ARG A 54 7.12 -3.63 8.99
CA ARG A 54 7.54 -2.98 7.74
C ARG A 54 8.16 -3.93 6.69
N SER A 55 8.08 -5.23 6.87
CA SER A 55 8.44 -6.16 5.80
C SER A 55 7.30 -6.28 4.79
N ILE A 56 7.67 -6.41 3.52
CA ILE A 56 6.72 -6.64 2.44
C ILE A 56 6.74 -8.12 2.11
N GLN A 57 5.59 -8.73 2.01
CA GLN A 57 5.41 -10.13 1.74
C GLN A 57 4.60 -10.32 0.47
N TRP A 58 4.87 -11.37 -0.27
CA TRP A 58 4.03 -11.81 -1.37
C TRP A 58 3.09 -12.90 -0.91
N ARG A 59 1.87 -12.84 -1.37
CA ARG A 59 0.87 -13.90 -1.16
C ARG A 59 0.44 -14.45 -2.50
N GLU A 60 0.48 -15.77 -2.61
CA GLU A 60 -0.09 -16.46 -3.76
C GLU A 60 -1.58 -16.70 -3.56
N LYS A 61 -2.32 -16.70 -4.66
CA LYS A 61 -3.70 -17.14 -4.64
C LYS A 61 -3.74 -18.66 -4.36
N VAL A 62 -4.50 -19.08 -3.37
CA VAL A 62 -4.63 -20.48 -2.94
C VAL A 62 -5.87 -21.13 -3.55
N ILE A 63 -6.98 -20.39 -3.60
CA ILE A 63 -8.25 -20.84 -4.15
C ILE A 63 -8.84 -19.73 -5.03
N ASP A 64 -9.75 -20.08 -5.91
CA ASP A 64 -10.51 -19.07 -6.65
C ASP A 64 -11.51 -18.36 -5.74
N PRO A 65 -11.79 -17.07 -6.00
CA PRO A 65 -12.82 -16.34 -5.27
C PRO A 65 -14.14 -17.09 -5.24
N MET A 66 -14.74 -17.23 -4.06
CA MET A 66 -15.98 -17.97 -3.89
C MET A 66 -17.19 -17.14 -4.32
N PHE A 67 -18.23 -17.81 -4.76
CA PHE A 67 -19.51 -17.20 -5.16
C PHE A 67 -19.31 -16.03 -6.14
N ASP A 68 -19.90 -14.87 -5.85
CA ASP A 68 -19.78 -13.65 -6.66
C ASP A 68 -18.64 -12.73 -6.21
N SER A 69 -17.82 -13.18 -5.23
CA SER A 69 -16.71 -12.37 -4.74
C SER A 69 -15.66 -12.16 -5.83
N ARG A 70 -15.06 -10.99 -5.80
CA ARG A 70 -13.99 -10.56 -6.72
C ARG A 70 -12.88 -9.88 -5.93
N ALA A 71 -11.65 -10.00 -6.41
CA ALA A 71 -10.53 -9.27 -5.82
C ALA A 71 -10.76 -7.75 -5.94
N ASP A 72 -10.31 -6.98 -4.95
CA ASP A 72 -10.53 -5.53 -4.89
C ASP A 72 -10.05 -4.81 -6.15
N HIS A 73 -8.87 -5.17 -6.67
CA HIS A 73 -8.31 -4.60 -7.89
C HIS A 73 -9.18 -4.89 -9.13
N MET A 74 -9.84 -6.05 -9.16
CA MET A 74 -10.79 -6.41 -10.21
C MET A 74 -12.07 -5.59 -10.11
N ILE A 75 -12.59 -5.38 -8.90
CA ILE A 75 -13.76 -4.52 -8.65
C ILE A 75 -13.44 -3.08 -9.11
N LEU A 76 -12.28 -2.55 -8.71
CA LEU A 76 -11.84 -1.20 -9.12
C LEU A 76 -11.68 -1.08 -10.63
N TYR A 77 -11.08 -2.08 -11.27
CA TYR A 77 -10.95 -2.10 -12.72
C TYR A 77 -12.30 -2.06 -13.42
N GLN A 78 -13.27 -2.86 -12.99
CA GLN A 78 -14.61 -2.89 -13.56
C GLN A 78 -15.38 -1.57 -13.35
N LEU A 79 -15.14 -0.90 -12.24
CA LEU A 79 -15.64 0.47 -12.04
C LEU A 79 -14.98 1.44 -13.03
N ALA A 80 -13.66 1.33 -13.22
CA ALA A 80 -12.93 2.14 -14.19
C ALA A 80 -13.44 1.93 -15.63
N GLU A 81 -13.78 0.69 -16.00
CA GLU A 81 -14.41 0.39 -17.30
C GLU A 81 -15.77 1.11 -17.43
N LYS A 82 -16.61 1.05 -16.40
CA LYS A 82 -17.93 1.71 -16.41
C LYS A 82 -17.83 3.23 -16.44
N PHE A 83 -16.80 3.80 -15.84
CA PHE A 83 -16.53 5.24 -15.84
C PHE A 83 -15.74 5.71 -17.09
N GLY A 84 -15.25 4.79 -17.91
CA GLY A 84 -14.59 5.10 -19.18
C GLY A 84 -13.11 5.44 -19.09
N PHE A 85 -12.42 5.15 -17.97
CA PHE A 85 -11.00 5.42 -17.81
C PHE A 85 -10.14 4.16 -17.51
N ALA A 86 -10.61 2.98 -17.89
CA ALA A 86 -9.89 1.72 -17.64
C ALA A 86 -8.50 1.68 -18.31
N LYS A 87 -8.34 2.31 -19.48
CA LYS A 87 -7.04 2.39 -20.17
C LYS A 87 -6.01 3.19 -19.40
N GLU A 88 -6.42 4.31 -18.83
CA GLU A 88 -5.59 5.16 -17.99
C GLU A 88 -5.27 4.45 -16.68
N PHE A 89 -6.26 3.80 -16.09
CA PHE A 89 -6.12 3.04 -14.86
C PHE A 89 -5.09 1.91 -14.97
N THR A 90 -5.00 1.27 -16.14
CA THR A 90 -4.07 0.15 -16.39
C THR A 90 -2.98 0.48 -17.42
N ALA A 91 -2.60 1.75 -17.57
CA ALA A 91 -1.64 2.18 -18.60
C ALA A 91 -0.28 1.45 -18.54
N LYS A 92 0.13 0.97 -17.37
CA LYS A 92 1.39 0.23 -17.15
C LYS A 92 1.19 -1.16 -16.56
N ILE A 93 -0.04 -1.63 -16.51
CA ILE A 93 -0.43 -2.90 -15.90
C ILE A 93 -1.11 -3.75 -16.97
N LYS A 94 -0.64 -4.97 -17.13
CA LYS A 94 -1.34 -5.94 -18.00
C LYS A 94 -2.69 -6.28 -17.41
N VAL A 95 -3.64 -6.49 -18.30
CA VAL A 95 -4.95 -7.04 -17.95
C VAL A 95 -4.97 -8.50 -18.39
N VAL A 96 -5.18 -9.37 -17.41
CA VAL A 96 -5.22 -10.82 -17.60
C VAL A 96 -6.66 -11.34 -17.47
N LYS A 97 -6.85 -12.62 -17.71
CA LYS A 97 -8.15 -13.27 -17.44
C LYS A 97 -8.20 -13.71 -15.99
N GLY A 98 -9.08 -13.11 -15.24
CA GLY A 98 -9.39 -13.47 -13.88
C GLY A 98 -10.55 -14.45 -13.77
N LYS A 99 -11.22 -14.44 -12.62
CA LYS A 99 -12.37 -15.29 -12.32
C LYS A 99 -13.46 -15.20 -13.40
N GLY A 100 -13.93 -16.34 -13.87
CA GLY A 100 -14.97 -16.41 -14.90
C GLY A 100 -14.57 -15.84 -16.25
N GLY A 101 -13.26 -15.65 -16.50
CA GLY A 101 -12.73 -15.05 -17.72
C GLY A 101 -12.85 -13.53 -17.78
N LEU A 102 -13.27 -12.90 -16.69
CA LEU A 102 -13.37 -11.45 -16.59
C LEU A 102 -11.99 -10.79 -16.59
N PRO A 103 -11.87 -9.55 -17.09
CA PRO A 103 -10.59 -8.84 -17.08
C PRO A 103 -10.16 -8.51 -15.66
N GLU A 104 -8.87 -8.74 -15.37
CA GLU A 104 -8.25 -8.53 -14.06
C GLU A 104 -6.87 -7.88 -14.23
N PRO A 105 -6.57 -6.77 -13.56
CA PRO A 105 -5.23 -6.20 -13.54
C PRO A 105 -4.22 -7.19 -12.93
N ASP A 106 -3.07 -7.34 -13.58
CA ASP A 106 -1.99 -8.20 -13.10
C ASP A 106 -1.36 -7.63 -11.83
N MET A 107 -1.32 -8.40 -10.75
CA MET A 107 -0.82 -7.93 -9.46
C MET A 107 0.70 -7.79 -9.39
N GLU A 108 1.45 -8.53 -10.20
CA GLU A 108 2.89 -8.32 -10.31
C GLU A 108 3.20 -6.99 -10.98
N ASP A 109 2.50 -6.67 -12.09
CA ASP A 109 2.64 -5.38 -12.76
C ASP A 109 2.15 -4.24 -11.88
N THR A 110 1.11 -4.47 -11.07
CA THR A 110 0.63 -3.49 -10.08
C THR A 110 1.73 -3.15 -9.06
N LEU A 111 2.44 -4.14 -8.53
CA LEU A 111 3.58 -3.87 -7.65
C LEU A 111 4.72 -3.14 -8.37
N ARG A 112 4.99 -3.50 -9.62
CA ARG A 112 6.01 -2.80 -10.44
C ARG A 112 5.62 -1.36 -10.69
N GLU A 113 4.34 -1.07 -10.89
CA GLU A 113 3.83 0.30 -11.04
C GLU A 113 3.95 1.10 -9.74
N ILE A 114 3.57 0.51 -8.60
CA ILE A 114 3.77 1.12 -7.28
C ILE A 114 5.23 1.48 -7.07
N ASN A 115 6.16 0.58 -7.40
CA ASN A 115 7.60 0.87 -7.30
C ASN A 115 8.04 2.07 -8.14
N ARG A 116 7.47 2.23 -9.33
CA ARG A 116 7.78 3.38 -10.21
C ARG A 116 7.15 4.66 -9.71
N GLY A 117 5.89 4.58 -9.26
CA GLY A 117 5.11 5.74 -8.86
C GLY A 117 5.46 6.29 -7.49
N THR A 118 5.93 5.45 -6.59
CA THR A 118 6.19 5.81 -5.19
C THR A 118 7.67 5.80 -4.82
N TRP A 119 8.51 6.10 -5.78
CA TRP A 119 9.95 6.06 -5.57
C TRP A 119 10.41 6.96 -4.41
N THR A 120 9.71 8.05 -4.15
CA THR A 120 10.02 8.99 -3.05
C THR A 120 9.61 8.49 -1.67
N ILE A 121 8.68 7.54 -1.60
CA ILE A 121 8.13 7.03 -0.32
C ILE A 121 8.23 5.52 -0.15
N GLY A 122 8.85 4.84 -1.17
CA GLY A 122 9.08 3.66 -0.82
C GLY A 122 9.18 2.27 -1.07
N TYR A 123 8.61 1.77 -2.06
CA TYR A 123 8.77 0.36 -2.42
C TYR A 123 9.93 0.13 -3.41
N THR A 124 10.75 1.15 -3.61
CA THR A 124 11.89 1.13 -4.52
C THR A 124 12.79 -0.08 -4.26
N GLY A 125 13.08 -0.83 -5.31
CA GLY A 125 13.91 -2.04 -5.23
C GLY A 125 13.16 -3.32 -4.87
N GLN A 126 11.87 -3.25 -4.55
CA GLN A 126 11.04 -4.44 -4.44
C GLN A 126 10.65 -4.95 -5.82
N SER A 127 10.53 -6.27 -5.96
CA SER A 127 9.95 -6.87 -7.15
C SER A 127 9.10 -8.09 -6.77
N PRO A 128 8.10 -8.44 -7.57
CA PRO A 128 7.34 -9.66 -7.36
C PRO A 128 8.23 -10.88 -7.26
N GLU A 129 9.21 -11.00 -8.16
CA GLU A 129 10.14 -12.13 -8.23
C GLU A 129 10.96 -12.27 -6.95
N ARG A 130 11.46 -11.14 -6.42
CA ARG A 130 12.22 -11.10 -5.17
C ARG A 130 11.36 -11.49 -3.98
N LEU A 131 10.19 -10.91 -3.85
CA LEU A 131 9.27 -11.21 -2.76
C LEU A 131 8.78 -12.66 -2.81
N GLN A 132 8.48 -13.17 -3.99
CA GLN A 132 8.12 -14.57 -4.19
C GLN A 132 9.27 -15.53 -3.81
N ALA A 133 10.50 -15.17 -4.19
CA ALA A 133 11.69 -15.96 -3.80
C ALA A 133 11.88 -15.96 -2.29
N HIS A 134 11.69 -14.82 -1.61
CA HIS A 134 11.73 -14.74 -0.15
C HIS A 134 10.69 -15.66 0.49
N MET A 135 9.45 -15.64 0.01
CA MET A 135 8.38 -16.45 0.57
C MET A 135 8.62 -17.96 0.39
N ARG A 136 9.15 -18.37 -0.76
CA ARG A 136 9.48 -19.79 -0.99
C ARG A 136 10.66 -20.30 -0.16
N ASN A 137 11.52 -19.38 0.28
CA ASN A 137 12.79 -19.72 0.95
C ASN A 137 12.90 -19.10 2.35
N MET A 138 11.81 -18.97 3.07
CA MET A 138 11.80 -18.34 4.40
C MET A 138 12.81 -18.96 5.38
N HIS A 139 13.11 -20.24 5.21
CA HIS A 139 14.01 -21.01 6.08
C HIS A 139 15.48 -20.54 6.04
N VAL A 140 15.91 -19.81 4.99
CA VAL A 140 17.30 -19.29 4.92
C VAL A 140 17.46 -17.96 5.65
N PHE A 141 16.35 -17.32 6.05
CA PHE A 141 16.39 -16.06 6.77
C PHE A 141 16.52 -16.26 8.28
N ASN A 142 17.46 -15.57 8.87
CA ASN A 142 17.64 -15.61 10.32
C ASN A 142 16.45 -14.89 11.01
N VAL A 143 15.82 -15.56 11.97
CA VAL A 143 14.62 -15.07 12.65
C VAL A 143 14.85 -13.75 13.40
N LYS A 144 16.06 -13.54 13.92
CA LYS A 144 16.39 -12.32 14.71
C LYS A 144 16.80 -11.15 13.83
N THR A 145 17.57 -11.42 12.77
CA THR A 145 18.16 -10.36 11.93
C THR A 145 17.42 -10.17 10.61
N LEU A 146 16.53 -11.09 10.28
CA LEU A 146 15.84 -11.17 8.99
C LEU A 146 16.79 -11.28 7.77
N ARG A 147 18.07 -11.52 7.99
CA ARG A 147 19.08 -11.62 6.93
C ARG A 147 19.22 -13.06 6.48
N ALA A 148 19.25 -13.27 5.17
CA ALA A 148 19.51 -14.57 4.57
C ALA A 148 21.00 -14.93 4.71
N LYS A 149 21.25 -16.20 4.99
CA LYS A 149 22.58 -16.80 5.02
C LYS A 149 22.62 -17.89 3.96
N GLY A 150 23.24 -17.59 2.83
CA GLY A 150 23.22 -18.47 1.67
C GLY A 150 21.83 -18.56 1.03
N GLY A 151 21.66 -19.56 0.21
CA GLY A 151 20.39 -19.88 -0.44
C GLY A 151 20.25 -19.33 -1.85
N LYS A 152 19.54 -20.11 -2.66
CA LYS A 152 19.18 -19.80 -4.03
C LYS A 152 17.77 -20.32 -4.27
N ASP A 153 16.91 -19.50 -4.83
CA ASP A 153 15.56 -19.94 -5.18
C ASP A 153 15.60 -20.98 -6.31
N ALA A 154 15.09 -22.17 -6.03
CA ALA A 154 15.10 -23.26 -6.98
C ALA A 154 14.28 -22.98 -8.26
N LYS A 155 13.24 -22.15 -8.15
CA LYS A 155 12.34 -21.83 -9.26
C LYS A 155 12.94 -20.81 -10.23
N THR A 156 13.61 -19.78 -9.70
CA THR A 156 14.06 -18.63 -10.52
C THR A 156 15.57 -18.50 -10.60
N GLY A 157 16.32 -19.22 -9.75
CA GLY A 157 17.74 -19.06 -9.62
C GLY A 157 18.18 -17.78 -8.87
N TYR A 158 17.24 -17.04 -8.27
CA TYR A 158 17.54 -15.83 -7.51
C TYR A 158 18.44 -16.14 -6.31
N VAL A 159 19.54 -15.39 -6.15
CA VAL A 159 20.48 -15.57 -5.05
C VAL A 159 19.99 -14.77 -3.83
N LEU A 160 19.69 -15.48 -2.75
CA LEU A 160 19.13 -14.92 -1.53
C LEU A 160 20.19 -14.45 -0.54
N ASP A 161 21.41 -14.96 -0.65
CA ASP A 161 22.48 -14.64 0.32
C ASP A 161 22.68 -13.14 0.49
N GLY A 162 22.63 -12.71 1.74
CA GLY A 162 22.74 -11.31 2.12
C GLY A 162 21.45 -10.50 1.99
N ASP A 163 20.38 -11.06 1.43
CA ASP A 163 19.08 -10.37 1.39
C ASP A 163 18.48 -10.25 2.79
N TYR A 164 17.65 -9.22 2.97
CA TYR A 164 16.78 -9.10 4.14
C TYR A 164 15.34 -9.44 3.75
N PHE A 165 14.71 -10.26 4.58
CA PHE A 165 13.34 -10.73 4.33
C PHE A 165 12.38 -9.56 4.15
N GLY A 166 11.70 -9.55 3.02
CA GLY A 166 10.69 -8.56 2.69
C GLY A 166 11.21 -7.13 2.50
N LEU A 167 12.50 -6.87 2.65
CA LEU A 167 13.12 -5.54 2.60
C LEU A 167 12.29 -4.50 3.35
N PRO A 168 12.66 -4.15 4.58
CA PRO A 168 11.90 -3.22 5.41
C PRO A 168 11.63 -1.91 4.67
N TRP A 169 10.40 -1.46 4.69
CA TRP A 169 9.99 -0.19 4.11
C TRP A 169 9.59 0.80 5.21
N PRO A 170 9.98 2.07 5.13
CA PRO A 170 11.05 2.60 4.29
C PRO A 170 12.43 2.16 4.81
N CYS A 171 13.42 2.11 3.93
CA CYS A 171 14.78 1.75 4.33
C CYS A 171 15.82 2.66 3.67
N PHE A 172 16.97 2.80 4.34
CA PHE A 172 18.16 3.35 3.73
C PHE A 172 18.83 2.24 2.91
N GLY A 173 19.19 2.56 1.68
CA GLY A 173 19.91 1.61 0.82
C GLY A 173 21.34 1.44 1.28
N THR A 174 21.78 0.21 1.35
CA THR A 174 23.18 -0.16 1.54
C THR A 174 23.52 -1.34 0.63
N PRO A 175 24.81 -1.52 0.28
CA PRO A 175 25.22 -2.69 -0.49
C PRO A 175 24.82 -4.02 0.16
N GLU A 176 24.85 -4.08 1.49
CA GLU A 176 24.48 -5.28 2.26
C GLU A 176 23.00 -5.61 2.12
N LEU A 177 22.14 -4.60 1.96
CA LEU A 177 20.72 -4.78 1.72
C LEU A 177 20.41 -5.15 0.27
N LYS A 178 21.37 -4.99 -0.65
CA LYS A 178 21.15 -5.12 -2.10
C LYS A 178 19.97 -4.27 -2.58
N HIS A 179 19.80 -3.12 -2.00
CA HIS A 179 18.66 -2.25 -2.21
C HIS A 179 19.14 -0.80 -2.38
N PRO A 180 18.63 -0.06 -3.38
CA PRO A 180 19.04 1.32 -3.61
C PRO A 180 18.61 2.28 -2.50
N GLY A 181 17.73 1.82 -1.61
CA GLY A 181 17.14 2.63 -0.57
C GLY A 181 15.89 3.37 -1.03
N SER A 182 15.09 3.72 -0.06
CA SER A 182 14.07 4.75 -0.25
C SER A 182 14.75 6.11 -0.23
N PRO A 183 14.26 7.09 -0.99
CA PRO A 183 14.73 8.46 -0.87
C PRO A 183 14.65 8.95 0.58
N ASN A 184 15.48 9.90 0.93
CA ASN A 184 15.47 10.46 2.27
C ASN A 184 14.09 11.03 2.61
N LEU A 185 13.41 10.39 3.54
CA LEU A 185 12.06 10.78 3.94
C LEU A 185 12.00 12.13 4.67
N TYR A 186 13.14 12.64 5.09
CA TYR A 186 13.25 13.84 5.92
C TYR A 186 13.99 14.98 5.25
N ASP A 187 14.29 14.85 3.95
CA ASP A 187 14.88 15.92 3.18
C ASP A 187 13.80 16.93 2.74
N THR A 188 13.61 17.96 3.55
CA THR A 188 12.65 19.03 3.29
C THR A 188 13.19 20.13 2.37
N SER A 189 14.47 20.03 1.95
CA SER A 189 15.08 21.03 1.06
C SER A 189 14.65 20.90 -0.39
N LYS A 190 14.07 19.76 -0.76
CA LYS A 190 13.62 19.45 -2.11
C LYS A 190 12.12 19.17 -2.13
N HIS A 191 11.49 19.47 -3.26
CA HIS A 191 10.14 19.03 -3.49
C HIS A 191 10.07 17.50 -3.54
N MET A 192 8.95 16.93 -3.10
CA MET A 192 8.75 15.48 -3.07
C MET A 192 8.94 14.83 -4.44
N MET A 193 8.47 15.47 -5.52
CA MET A 193 8.63 15.01 -6.90
C MET A 193 10.07 15.06 -7.40
N ASP A 194 10.91 15.84 -6.75
CA ASP A 194 12.34 15.96 -7.05
C ASP A 194 13.20 15.05 -6.17
N GLY A 195 12.55 14.06 -5.55
CA GLY A 195 13.22 13.08 -4.70
C GLY A 195 13.58 13.59 -3.31
N GLY A 196 12.99 14.68 -2.88
CA GLY A 196 13.19 15.23 -1.54
C GLY A 196 11.99 14.96 -0.64
N GLY A 197 12.17 15.12 0.67
CA GLY A 197 11.15 15.00 1.66
C GLY A 197 10.44 13.66 1.69
N ASN A 198 9.38 13.61 2.42
CA ASN A 198 8.44 12.50 2.41
C ASN A 198 7.02 13.05 2.39
N PHE A 199 6.04 12.16 2.32
CA PHE A 199 4.65 12.59 2.36
C PHE A 199 4.29 13.32 3.68
N ARG A 200 5.05 13.12 4.76
CA ARG A 200 4.87 13.81 6.04
C ARG A 200 5.68 15.10 6.17
N ALA A 201 6.72 15.29 5.37
CA ALA A 201 7.51 16.51 5.42
C ALA A 201 6.66 17.76 5.15
N ASN A 202 5.72 17.63 4.24
CA ASN A 202 4.76 18.69 3.91
C ASN A 202 3.40 18.53 4.61
N PHE A 203 3.27 17.60 5.51
CA PHE A 203 1.99 17.26 6.13
C PHE A 203 1.42 18.40 6.98
N GLY A 204 2.28 19.20 7.58
CA GLY A 204 1.86 20.38 8.35
C GLY A 204 1.61 21.63 7.51
N VAL A 205 1.92 21.61 6.23
CA VAL A 205 1.67 22.75 5.33
C VAL A 205 0.30 22.56 4.69
N GLU A 206 -0.56 23.47 5.01
CA GLU A 206 -1.91 23.47 4.51
C GLU A 206 -2.14 24.59 3.50
N LYS A 207 -3.39 24.81 3.19
CA LYS A 207 -3.83 25.81 2.22
C LYS A 207 -3.18 27.18 2.47
N ASP A 208 -2.71 27.78 1.42
CA ASP A 208 -2.13 29.13 1.41
C ASP A 208 -0.88 29.30 2.30
N GLY A 209 -0.15 28.19 2.52
CA GLY A 209 1.07 28.20 3.33
C GLY A 209 0.85 28.22 4.84
N VAL A 210 -0.40 28.12 5.29
CA VAL A 210 -0.73 28.04 6.71
C VAL A 210 -0.53 26.62 7.20
N ASN A 211 0.24 26.45 8.28
CA ASN A 211 0.49 25.16 8.91
C ASN A 211 -0.60 24.88 9.95
N LEU A 212 -1.57 24.05 9.60
CA LEU A 212 -2.68 23.71 10.50
C LEU A 212 -2.24 22.97 11.77
N LEU A 213 -1.12 22.25 11.74
CA LEU A 213 -0.60 21.61 12.94
C LEU A 213 -0.05 22.65 13.92
N ALA A 214 0.60 23.70 13.43
CA ALA A 214 1.06 24.79 14.27
C ALA A 214 -0.13 25.52 14.93
N GLU A 215 -1.21 25.75 14.21
CA GLU A 215 -2.45 26.33 14.74
C GLU A 215 -3.07 25.46 15.85
N ASN A 216 -2.92 24.14 15.74
CA ASN A 216 -3.43 23.18 16.72
C ASN A 216 -2.41 22.80 17.80
N GLY A 217 -1.35 23.57 17.97
CA GLY A 217 -0.35 23.39 19.03
C GLY A 217 0.91 22.64 18.64
N SER A 218 1.14 22.36 17.36
CA SER A 218 2.43 21.89 16.87
C SER A 218 3.45 23.03 16.82
N HIS A 219 4.72 22.73 17.10
CA HIS A 219 5.83 23.66 16.91
C HIS A 219 6.39 23.65 15.49
N SER A 220 5.95 22.72 14.66
CA SER A 220 6.44 22.55 13.30
C SER A 220 5.79 23.54 12.35
N LYS A 221 6.56 24.02 11.40
CA LYS A 221 6.12 24.98 10.38
C LYS A 221 6.44 24.45 8.99
N GLY A 222 5.68 23.49 8.53
CA GLY A 222 5.80 22.99 7.15
C GLY A 222 7.23 22.68 6.72
N ALA A 223 7.85 23.56 5.96
CA ALA A 223 9.21 23.41 5.44
C ALA A 223 10.30 23.31 6.53
N GLU A 224 10.01 23.72 7.75
CA GLU A 224 10.93 23.58 8.89
C GLU A 224 10.82 22.22 9.59
N LEU A 225 9.96 21.34 9.13
CA LEU A 225 9.85 19.97 9.64
C LEU A 225 11.10 19.19 9.31
N THR A 226 11.95 18.96 10.30
CA THR A 226 13.18 18.18 10.13
C THR A 226 12.98 16.70 10.41
N THR A 227 11.96 16.35 11.17
CA THR A 227 11.66 14.97 11.57
C THR A 227 10.82 14.22 10.55
N GLY A 228 10.08 14.90 9.70
CA GLY A 228 9.08 14.33 8.80
C GLY A 228 7.84 13.74 9.50
N TYR A 229 7.74 13.89 10.82
CA TYR A 229 6.62 13.45 11.63
C TYR A 229 6.07 14.64 12.44
N PRO A 230 5.23 15.48 11.84
CA PRO A 230 4.76 16.70 12.50
C PRO A 230 4.07 16.45 13.84
N GLU A 231 3.41 15.33 13.99
CA GLU A 231 2.77 14.92 15.23
C GLU A 231 3.75 14.74 16.41
N LEU A 232 5.04 14.48 16.16
CA LEU A 232 6.05 14.40 17.19
C LEU A 232 6.45 15.76 17.76
N ASP A 233 6.16 16.82 17.02
CA ASP A 233 6.39 18.19 17.47
C ASP A 233 5.19 18.79 18.19
N HIS A 234 4.11 18.05 18.28
CA HIS A 234 2.92 18.55 18.96
C HIS A 234 3.21 18.80 20.44
N VAL A 235 2.77 19.96 20.93
CA VAL A 235 3.05 20.43 22.30
C VAL A 235 2.65 19.42 23.38
N LEU A 236 1.60 18.63 23.13
CA LEU A 236 1.13 17.61 24.08
C LEU A 236 2.04 16.40 24.17
N LEU A 237 2.84 16.12 23.13
CA LEU A 237 3.79 14.99 23.12
C LEU A 237 5.12 15.35 23.77
N LYS A 238 5.39 16.62 23.98
CA LYS A 238 6.62 17.12 24.63
C LYS A 238 6.50 17.28 26.16
N LYS A 239 5.34 17.00 26.71
CA LYS A 239 5.08 16.97 28.15
C LYS A 239 5.23 15.56 28.72
#